data_d3ac2084c1f5155d9a26bafbd1d0d6b0
#
_entry.id   d3ac2084c1f5155d9a26bafbd1d0d6b0
#
_cell.length_a   1.000
_cell.length_b   1.000
_cell.length_c   1.000
_cell.angle_alpha   90.00
_cell.angle_beta   90.00
_cell.angle_gamma   90.00
#
_symmetry.space_group_name_H-M   'P 1'
#
loop_
_entity.id
_entity.type
_entity.pdbx_description
1 polymer ?
#
loop_
_entity_poly.entity_id
_entity_poly.type
_entity_poly.pdbx_seq_one_letter_code
_entity_poly.pdbx_strand_id
1 'polypeptide(L)'
;MGLYSIVTPISRQSLMSLQNIYINNNMKTNLLSKVGRYPFLSEPFHCDFSQRLFIGRLGNILLNAADFHSNDRGYGMTALHPLHKTWVLSRLAIELEEMPTAYQKFYVETWVEGVMKYFTNRNFAVVDEGGQVFGYGRSVWAMIDTDTRQPIDIQTVNDGIVSQYVEVEKSCPIDKPSRVKMTDAAQRIRTIGTCYSDVDMNGHINSVKYIEHVMNLWNMNFHRSHQLKRIDVAYVAEAYGGDELAFYLEQTSADEYCVRITKYAKAAPQEVEVCRCKLLFVQVRR
;
A
#
# COMPACT_ATOMS: atom_id res chain seq x y z
N MET A 1 76.58 -2.00 20.33
CA MET A 1 75.65 -0.89 20.68
C MET A 1 74.33 -1.17 19.97
N GLY A 2 73.37 -1.76 20.65
CA GLY A 2 72.09 -2.10 20.10
C GLY A 2 71.08 -1.00 20.45
N LEU A 3 70.43 -0.43 19.42
CA LEU A 3 69.31 0.47 19.57
C LEU A 3 68.02 -0.34 19.76
N TYR A 4 67.51 -0.38 20.99
CA TYR A 4 66.16 -0.83 21.29
C TYR A 4 65.22 0.37 21.06
N SER A 5 64.37 0.32 20.01
CA SER A 5 63.27 1.23 19.84
C SER A 5 62.14 0.86 20.82
N ILE A 6 61.82 1.76 21.72
CA ILE A 6 60.73 1.63 22.69
C ILE A 6 59.42 1.88 21.92
N VAL A 7 58.68 0.82 21.66
CA VAL A 7 57.31 0.91 21.17
C VAL A 7 56.42 1.16 22.38
N THR A 8 55.92 2.38 22.52
CA THR A 8 54.93 2.70 23.57
C THR A 8 53.60 1.99 23.28
N PRO A 9 53.01 1.26 24.24
CA PRO A 9 51.75 0.58 24.02
C PRO A 9 50.59 1.58 23.82
N ILE A 10 49.86 1.40 22.74
CA ILE A 10 48.65 2.17 22.47
C ILE A 10 47.64 1.89 23.59
N SER A 11 47.11 2.95 24.21
CA SER A 11 46.17 2.80 25.32
C SER A 11 44.82 2.19 24.81
N ARG A 12 44.13 1.45 25.69
CA ARG A 12 42.79 0.90 25.36
C ARG A 12 41.82 1.96 24.93
N GLN A 13 41.91 3.18 25.45
CA GLN A 13 41.10 4.33 25.02
C GLN A 13 41.39 4.78 23.57
N SER A 14 42.67 4.77 23.17
CA SER A 14 43.07 5.08 21.80
C SER A 14 42.62 4.01 20.80
N LEU A 15 42.61 2.74 21.19
CA LEU A 15 42.07 1.64 20.38
C LEU A 15 40.55 1.70 20.24
N MET A 16 39.81 2.06 21.30
CA MET A 16 38.37 2.26 21.26
C MET A 16 37.97 3.51 20.39
N SER A 17 38.74 4.59 20.46
CA SER A 17 38.52 5.76 19.62
C SER A 17 38.81 5.47 18.14
N LEU A 18 39.86 4.72 17.83
CA LEU A 18 40.16 4.28 16.46
C LEU A 18 39.13 3.28 15.92
N GLN A 19 38.64 2.36 16.75
CA GLN A 19 37.54 1.49 16.37
C GLN A 19 36.24 2.25 16.14
N ASN A 20 35.90 3.24 16.96
CA ASN A 20 34.72 4.09 16.76
C ASN A 20 34.87 4.97 15.52
N ILE A 21 36.07 5.50 15.23
CA ILE A 21 36.35 6.25 13.99
C ILE A 21 36.29 5.32 12.77
N TYR A 22 36.78 4.08 12.87
CA TYR A 22 36.71 3.10 11.78
C TYR A 22 35.29 2.60 11.54
N ILE A 23 34.49 2.41 12.59
CA ILE A 23 33.07 2.08 12.52
C ILE A 23 32.29 3.26 11.94
N ASN A 24 32.53 4.50 12.38
CA ASN A 24 31.86 5.69 11.85
C ASN A 24 32.29 6.06 10.43
N ASN A 25 33.53 5.79 10.02
CA ASN A 25 33.99 6.03 8.64
C ASN A 25 33.58 4.93 7.65
N ASN A 26 33.32 3.70 8.12
CA ASN A 26 32.75 2.63 7.31
C ASN A 26 31.21 2.58 7.33
N MET A 27 30.57 3.31 8.23
CA MET A 27 29.16 3.65 8.15
C MET A 27 28.93 4.93 7.31
N LYS A 28 29.55 5.07 6.15
CA LYS A 28 28.83 5.66 5.04
C LYS A 28 27.76 4.64 4.72
N THR A 29 26.60 4.76 5.36
CA THR A 29 25.39 4.04 5.01
C THR A 29 25.19 4.29 3.54
N ASN A 30 25.50 3.31 2.68
CA ASN A 30 25.03 3.32 1.31
C ASN A 30 23.51 3.30 1.44
N LEU A 31 22.89 4.49 1.38
CA LEU A 31 21.45 4.61 1.36
C LEU A 31 20.95 3.72 0.20
N LEU A 32 20.01 2.86 0.49
CA LEU A 32 19.35 2.07 -0.53
C LEU A 32 18.73 3.00 -1.57
N SER A 33 18.50 2.53 -2.78
CA SER A 33 17.80 3.30 -3.81
C SER A 33 16.47 3.83 -3.27
N LYS A 34 16.10 5.06 -3.61
CA LYS A 34 14.81 5.66 -3.29
C LYS A 34 13.65 4.93 -3.96
N VAL A 35 13.90 4.29 -5.09
CA VAL A 35 12.95 3.40 -5.78
C VAL A 35 13.29 1.96 -5.42
N GLY A 36 12.33 1.24 -4.83
CA GLY A 36 12.41 -0.21 -4.65
C GLY A 36 11.82 -0.92 -5.85
N ARG A 37 12.40 -2.07 -6.26
CA ARG A 37 11.89 -2.93 -7.33
C ARG A 37 11.84 -4.36 -6.83
N TYR A 38 10.62 -4.93 -6.77
CA TYR A 38 10.34 -6.24 -6.19
C TYR A 38 9.74 -7.17 -7.24
N PRO A 39 10.28 -8.40 -7.39
CA PRO A 39 9.80 -9.37 -8.37
C PRO A 39 8.56 -10.11 -7.85
N PHE A 40 7.62 -10.36 -8.76
CA PHE A 40 6.43 -11.17 -8.51
C PHE A 40 6.13 -12.09 -9.69
N LEU A 41 5.29 -13.09 -9.44
CA LEU A 41 4.74 -14.00 -10.44
C LEU A 41 3.22 -13.88 -10.40
N SER A 42 2.60 -13.80 -11.56
CA SER A 42 1.15 -13.97 -11.69
C SER A 42 0.81 -15.45 -11.58
N GLU A 43 0.56 -15.90 -10.34
CA GLU A 43 0.29 -17.30 -10.03
C GLU A 43 -1.11 -17.68 -10.58
N PRO A 44 -1.26 -18.82 -11.28
CA PRO A 44 -2.50 -19.16 -12.00
C PRO A 44 -3.74 -19.24 -11.11
N PHE A 45 -3.61 -19.67 -9.84
CA PHE A 45 -4.73 -19.70 -8.89
C PHE A 45 -5.11 -18.32 -8.32
N HIS A 46 -4.36 -17.28 -8.65
CA HIS A 46 -4.67 -15.88 -8.36
C HIS A 46 -5.16 -15.13 -9.62
N CYS A 47 -5.50 -15.87 -10.68
CA CYS A 47 -6.03 -15.31 -11.92
C CYS A 47 -7.52 -15.61 -12.08
N ASP A 48 -8.20 -14.73 -12.80
CA ASP A 48 -9.61 -14.88 -13.13
C ASP A 48 -9.83 -15.77 -14.36
N PHE A 49 -11.08 -15.90 -14.79
CA PHE A 49 -11.48 -16.69 -15.95
C PHE A 49 -10.87 -16.22 -17.28
N SER A 50 -10.35 -15.00 -17.35
CA SER A 50 -9.62 -14.44 -18.50
C SER A 50 -8.12 -14.67 -18.40
N GLN A 51 -7.67 -15.46 -17.43
CA GLN A 51 -6.25 -15.75 -17.12
C GLN A 51 -5.46 -14.51 -16.71
N ARG A 52 -6.12 -13.49 -16.18
CA ARG A 52 -5.51 -12.25 -15.70
C ARG A 52 -5.54 -12.20 -14.18
N LEU A 53 -4.50 -11.65 -13.59
CA LEU A 53 -4.38 -11.50 -12.15
C LEU A 53 -5.61 -10.75 -11.58
N PHE A 54 -6.22 -11.25 -10.51
CA PHE A 54 -7.30 -10.51 -9.84
C PHE A 54 -6.82 -9.15 -9.33
N ILE A 55 -7.64 -8.12 -9.49
CA ILE A 55 -7.31 -6.76 -8.99
C ILE A 55 -7.07 -6.75 -7.49
N GLY A 56 -7.81 -7.53 -6.69
CA GLY A 56 -7.56 -7.69 -5.26
C GLY A 56 -6.17 -8.26 -4.99
N ARG A 57 -5.75 -9.28 -5.75
CA ARG A 57 -4.40 -9.84 -5.62
C ARG A 57 -3.32 -8.82 -5.99
N LEU A 58 -3.52 -8.05 -7.06
CA LEU A 58 -2.61 -6.96 -7.42
C LEU A 58 -2.54 -5.93 -6.30
N GLY A 59 -3.67 -5.54 -5.71
CA GLY A 59 -3.70 -4.66 -4.54
C GLY A 59 -2.83 -5.16 -3.39
N ASN A 60 -2.95 -6.45 -3.00
CA ASN A 60 -2.09 -7.07 -1.99
C ASN A 60 -0.59 -6.99 -2.36
N ILE A 61 -0.26 -7.25 -3.63
CA ILE A 61 1.12 -7.19 -4.14
C ILE A 61 1.69 -5.77 -4.01
N LEU A 62 0.91 -4.74 -4.37
CA LEU A 62 1.32 -3.33 -4.22
C LEU A 62 1.58 -2.98 -2.75
N LEU A 63 0.68 -3.38 -1.83
CA LEU A 63 0.83 -3.12 -0.41
C LEU A 63 2.02 -3.87 0.19
N ASN A 64 2.27 -5.11 -0.22
CA ASN A 64 3.46 -5.87 0.18
C ASN A 64 4.75 -5.19 -0.31
N ALA A 65 4.79 -4.74 -1.57
CA ALA A 65 5.94 -4.00 -2.09
C ALA A 65 6.20 -2.69 -1.31
N ALA A 66 5.14 -2.00 -0.87
CA ALA A 66 5.24 -0.83 -0.01
C ALA A 66 5.85 -1.16 1.35
N ASP A 67 5.40 -2.26 1.97
CA ASP A 67 5.92 -2.71 3.26
C ASP A 67 7.38 -3.17 3.16
N PHE A 68 7.74 -4.00 2.18
CA PHE A 68 9.12 -4.41 1.93
C PHE A 68 10.03 -3.19 1.76
N HIS A 69 9.62 -2.23 0.93
CA HIS A 69 10.37 -1.00 0.72
C HIS A 69 10.61 -0.23 2.01
N SER A 70 9.58 -0.11 2.84
CA SER A 70 9.65 0.61 4.12
C SER A 70 10.51 -0.14 5.13
N ASN A 71 10.37 -1.47 5.24
CA ASN A 71 11.16 -2.30 6.14
C ASN A 71 12.63 -2.29 5.78
N ASP A 72 12.98 -2.45 4.49
CA ASP A 72 14.37 -2.39 4.00
C ASP A 72 15.06 -1.08 4.38
N ARG A 73 14.30 0.00 4.55
CA ARG A 73 14.78 1.38 4.79
C ARG A 73 14.58 1.87 6.21
N GLY A 74 14.17 0.99 7.14
CA GLY A 74 14.10 1.27 8.57
C GLY A 74 12.90 2.12 9.02
N TYR A 75 11.84 2.20 8.20
CA TYR A 75 10.59 2.88 8.58
C TYR A 75 9.33 2.05 8.30
N GLY A 76 9.47 0.74 8.12
CA GLY A 76 8.38 -0.22 8.02
C GLY A 76 7.96 -0.77 9.37
N MET A 77 7.08 -1.79 9.35
CA MET A 77 6.46 -2.36 10.54
C MET A 77 7.48 -2.87 11.56
N THR A 78 8.56 -3.51 11.11
CA THR A 78 9.60 -4.05 12.01
C THR A 78 10.28 -2.98 12.86
N ALA A 79 10.42 -1.76 12.35
CA ALA A 79 11.00 -0.63 13.09
C ALA A 79 9.95 0.13 13.91
N LEU A 80 8.70 0.18 13.45
CA LEU A 80 7.65 1.00 14.04
C LEU A 80 6.87 0.32 15.15
N HIS A 81 6.56 -0.97 15.04
CA HIS A 81 5.78 -1.70 16.04
C HIS A 81 6.39 -1.68 17.44
N PRO A 82 7.72 -1.84 17.63
CA PRO A 82 8.34 -1.68 18.96
C PRO A 82 8.18 -0.29 19.55
N LEU A 83 7.87 0.72 18.73
CA LEU A 83 7.63 2.10 19.14
C LEU A 83 6.14 2.43 19.29
N HIS A 84 5.26 1.43 19.26
CA HIS A 84 3.81 1.61 19.26
C HIS A 84 3.31 2.51 18.12
N LYS A 85 3.89 2.37 16.92
CA LYS A 85 3.54 3.16 15.74
C LYS A 85 3.24 2.25 14.57
N THR A 86 2.36 2.72 13.67
CA THR A 86 2.04 1.98 12.44
C THR A 86 1.60 2.91 11.31
N TRP A 87 1.69 2.40 10.10
CA TRP A 87 1.12 3.02 8.91
C TRP A 87 -0.32 2.58 8.72
N VAL A 88 -1.20 3.53 8.43
CA VAL A 88 -2.59 3.30 8.05
C VAL A 88 -2.81 3.78 6.62
N LEU A 89 -3.30 2.91 5.76
CA LEU A 89 -3.68 3.25 4.39
C LEU A 89 -4.96 4.10 4.40
N SER A 90 -4.85 5.35 3.94
CA SER A 90 -5.97 6.27 3.85
C SER A 90 -6.62 6.27 2.47
N ARG A 91 -5.80 6.19 1.40
CA ARG A 91 -6.27 6.21 0.02
C ARG A 91 -5.40 5.32 -0.86
N LEU A 92 -6.03 4.73 -1.88
CA LEU A 92 -5.36 3.97 -2.92
C LEU A 92 -6.04 4.27 -4.26
N ALA A 93 -5.25 4.56 -5.29
CA ALA A 93 -5.70 4.55 -6.68
C ALA A 93 -4.86 3.55 -7.45
N ILE A 94 -5.48 2.76 -8.30
CA ILE A 94 -4.82 1.86 -9.25
C ILE A 94 -5.43 2.12 -10.63
N GLU A 95 -4.58 2.38 -11.62
CA GLU A 95 -4.97 2.56 -13.01
C GLU A 95 -4.14 1.65 -13.90
N LEU A 96 -4.82 0.91 -14.78
CA LEU A 96 -4.25 -0.19 -15.53
C LEU A 96 -4.40 0.03 -17.03
N GLU A 97 -3.34 -0.22 -17.79
CA GLU A 97 -3.41 -0.43 -19.22
C GLU A 97 -3.70 -1.90 -19.53
N GLU A 98 -3.02 -2.78 -18.82
CA GLU A 98 -3.20 -4.22 -18.88
C GLU A 98 -3.05 -4.85 -17.49
N MET A 99 -3.44 -6.10 -17.37
CA MET A 99 -3.25 -6.90 -16.17
C MET A 99 -2.28 -8.04 -16.49
N PRO A 100 -1.28 -8.32 -15.61
CA PRO A 100 -0.40 -9.48 -15.80
C PRO A 100 -1.21 -10.77 -15.97
N THR A 101 -0.81 -11.60 -16.95
CA THR A 101 -1.46 -12.87 -17.24
C THR A 101 -0.84 -14.01 -16.44
N ALA A 102 -1.54 -15.14 -16.35
CA ALA A 102 -1.07 -16.31 -15.62
C ALA A 102 0.36 -16.74 -16.07
N TYR A 103 1.20 -17.07 -15.09
CA TYR A 103 2.62 -17.39 -15.22
C TYR A 103 3.54 -16.23 -15.65
N GLN A 104 3.01 -15.04 -15.87
CA GLN A 104 3.84 -13.89 -16.24
C GLN A 104 4.61 -13.38 -15.03
N LYS A 105 5.92 -13.22 -15.20
CA LYS A 105 6.79 -12.54 -14.25
C LYS A 105 6.65 -11.03 -14.45
N PHE A 106 6.61 -10.30 -13.34
CA PHE A 106 6.54 -8.85 -13.36
C PHE A 106 7.21 -8.26 -12.11
N TYR A 107 7.38 -6.96 -12.09
CA TYR A 107 7.96 -6.23 -10.97
C TYR A 107 7.01 -5.14 -10.52
N VAL A 108 7.03 -4.86 -9.23
CA VAL A 108 6.45 -3.64 -8.69
C VAL A 108 7.60 -2.71 -8.28
N GLU A 109 7.67 -1.58 -8.93
CA GLU A 109 8.48 -0.46 -8.49
C GLU A 109 7.68 0.42 -7.56
N THR A 110 8.27 0.85 -6.44
CA THR A 110 7.59 1.73 -5.49
C THR A 110 8.55 2.78 -4.93
N TRP A 111 8.01 3.98 -4.71
CA TRP A 111 8.75 5.11 -4.15
C TRP A 111 7.85 6.05 -3.36
N VAL A 112 8.43 6.76 -2.39
CA VAL A 112 7.75 7.83 -1.66
C VAL A 112 7.90 9.12 -2.47
N GLU A 113 6.79 9.72 -2.91
CA GLU A 113 6.77 10.99 -3.66
C GLU A 113 6.92 12.20 -2.74
N GLY A 114 6.42 12.10 -1.51
CA GLY A 114 6.49 13.21 -0.58
C GLY A 114 6.03 12.84 0.83
N VAL A 115 6.49 13.65 1.79
CA VAL A 115 6.18 13.53 3.21
C VAL A 115 5.54 14.82 3.67
N MET A 116 4.39 14.73 4.32
CA MET A 116 3.72 15.80 5.05
C MET A 116 3.80 15.50 6.55
N LYS A 117 3.31 16.39 7.39
CA LYS A 117 3.39 16.21 8.84
C LYS A 117 2.89 14.82 9.31
N TYR A 118 1.73 14.39 8.82
CA TYR A 118 1.06 13.16 9.25
C TYR A 118 0.90 12.12 8.13
N PHE A 119 1.23 12.48 6.90
CA PHE A 119 0.94 11.66 5.72
C PHE A 119 2.16 11.53 4.81
N THR A 120 2.21 10.41 4.10
CA THR A 120 3.11 10.24 2.95
C THR A 120 2.30 9.93 1.70
N ASN A 121 2.80 10.41 0.56
CA ASN A 121 2.35 9.98 -0.76
C ASN A 121 3.33 8.95 -1.30
N ARG A 122 2.82 7.81 -1.74
CA ARG A 122 3.61 6.72 -2.31
C ARG A 122 3.05 6.33 -3.66
N ASN A 123 3.94 6.06 -4.60
CA ASN A 123 3.62 5.65 -5.95
C ASN A 123 4.08 4.22 -6.21
N PHE A 124 3.46 3.62 -7.22
CA PHE A 124 3.78 2.29 -7.74
C PHE A 124 3.77 2.30 -9.26
N ALA A 125 4.64 1.49 -9.87
CA ALA A 125 4.56 1.09 -11.27
C ALA A 125 4.60 -0.44 -11.33
N VAL A 126 3.67 -1.03 -12.07
CA VAL A 126 3.65 -2.47 -12.37
C VAL A 126 4.27 -2.64 -13.74
N VAL A 127 5.41 -3.32 -13.82
CA VAL A 127 6.20 -3.39 -15.05
C VAL A 127 6.63 -4.84 -15.34
N ASP A 128 6.79 -5.17 -16.60
CA ASP A 128 7.39 -6.44 -16.98
C ASP A 128 8.94 -6.43 -16.83
N GLU A 129 9.59 -7.52 -17.21
CA GLU A 129 11.05 -7.66 -17.16
C GLU A 129 11.76 -6.66 -18.10
N GLY A 130 11.15 -6.34 -19.24
CA GLY A 130 11.64 -5.40 -20.24
C GLY A 130 11.36 -3.93 -19.91
N GLY A 131 10.56 -3.65 -18.86
CA GLY A 131 10.19 -2.29 -18.45
C GLY A 131 8.90 -1.78 -19.10
N GLN A 132 8.15 -2.64 -19.83
CA GLN A 132 6.81 -2.29 -20.29
C GLN A 132 5.88 -2.14 -19.08
N VAL A 133 5.09 -1.09 -19.05
CA VAL A 133 4.20 -0.76 -17.93
C VAL A 133 2.84 -1.40 -18.14
N PHE A 134 2.36 -2.16 -17.15
CA PHE A 134 0.99 -2.67 -17.05
C PHE A 134 0.04 -1.65 -16.41
N GLY A 135 0.56 -0.81 -15.52
CA GLY A 135 -0.22 0.18 -14.82
C GLY A 135 0.53 0.86 -13.70
N TYR A 136 -0.17 1.77 -13.03
CA TYR A 136 0.37 2.55 -11.93
C TYR A 136 -0.56 2.52 -10.73
N GLY A 137 0.02 2.82 -9.57
CA GLY A 137 -0.73 3.04 -8.34
C GLY A 137 -0.25 4.28 -7.62
N ARG A 138 -1.15 4.91 -6.88
CA ARG A 138 -0.86 5.98 -5.91
C ARG A 138 -1.54 5.69 -4.59
N SER A 139 -0.87 5.94 -3.49
CA SER A 139 -1.46 5.76 -2.16
C SER A 139 -1.10 6.90 -1.23
N VAL A 140 -1.95 7.11 -0.22
CA VAL A 140 -1.73 8.04 0.88
C VAL A 140 -1.77 7.27 2.17
N TRP A 141 -0.73 7.40 2.98
CA TRP A 141 -0.57 6.71 4.25
C TRP A 141 -0.48 7.72 5.39
N ALA A 142 -1.18 7.44 6.49
CA ALA A 142 -1.04 8.16 7.74
C ALA A 142 -0.17 7.36 8.71
N MET A 143 0.67 8.03 9.50
CA MET A 143 1.32 7.41 10.64
C MET A 143 0.52 7.72 11.90
N ILE A 144 0.22 6.67 12.68
CA ILE A 144 -0.52 6.78 13.93
C ILE A 144 0.20 6.07 15.06
N ASP A 145 -0.09 6.52 16.27
CA ASP A 145 0.20 5.80 17.50
C ASP A 145 -0.86 4.69 17.69
N THR A 146 -0.42 3.45 17.98
CA THR A 146 -1.33 2.31 18.08
C THR A 146 -2.17 2.31 19.35
N ASP A 147 -1.68 2.94 20.43
CA ASP A 147 -2.35 2.96 21.73
C ASP A 147 -3.41 4.08 21.78
N THR A 148 -3.03 5.28 21.31
CA THR A 148 -3.91 6.46 21.34
C THR A 148 -4.74 6.63 20.07
N ARG A 149 -4.38 5.96 18.98
CA ARG A 149 -4.98 6.08 17.65
C ARG A 149 -4.86 7.49 17.03
N GLN A 150 -3.95 8.32 17.56
CA GLN A 150 -3.75 9.68 17.11
C GLN A 150 -2.67 9.76 16.02
N PRO A 151 -2.79 10.68 15.05
CA PRO A 151 -1.75 10.94 14.05
C PRO A 151 -0.45 11.40 14.70
N ILE A 152 0.69 10.91 14.19
CA ILE A 152 2.04 11.25 14.65
C ILE A 152 2.75 12.06 13.57
N ASP A 153 3.54 13.04 14.00
CA ASP A 153 4.46 13.76 13.13
C ASP A 153 5.56 12.81 12.64
N ILE A 154 5.55 12.52 11.34
CA ILE A 154 6.46 11.58 10.70
C ILE A 154 7.93 11.99 10.87
N GLN A 155 8.21 13.30 10.96
CA GLN A 155 9.58 13.81 11.14
C GLN A 155 10.16 13.45 12.52
N THR A 156 9.34 13.14 13.51
CA THR A 156 9.79 12.74 14.85
C THR A 156 10.17 11.26 14.95
N VAL A 157 9.96 10.48 13.88
CA VAL A 157 10.20 9.04 13.88
C VAL A 157 11.53 8.73 13.23
N ASN A 158 12.43 8.07 13.99
CA ASN A 158 13.76 7.68 13.54
C ASN A 158 14.51 8.84 12.81
N ASP A 159 14.52 10.01 13.45
CA ASP A 159 15.17 11.23 12.93
C ASP A 159 14.70 11.64 11.52
N GLY A 160 13.42 11.40 11.22
CA GLY A 160 12.82 11.76 9.94
C GLY A 160 13.35 10.94 8.75
N ILE A 161 13.79 9.70 9.00
CA ILE A 161 14.42 8.82 8.00
C ILE A 161 13.61 8.70 6.70
N VAL A 162 12.28 8.75 6.78
CA VAL A 162 11.40 8.67 5.60
C VAL A 162 11.74 9.75 4.57
N SER A 163 12.09 10.96 5.04
CA SER A 163 12.43 12.10 4.18
C SER A 163 13.69 11.89 3.35
N GLN A 164 14.61 11.03 3.80
CA GLN A 164 15.83 10.70 3.06
C GLN A 164 15.54 9.85 1.82
N TYR A 165 14.38 9.15 1.82
CA TYR A 165 13.95 8.27 0.74
C TYR A 165 12.88 8.88 -0.16
N VAL A 166 12.62 10.19 -0.05
CA VAL A 166 11.72 10.89 -0.99
C VAL A 166 12.35 10.96 -2.37
N GLU A 167 11.62 10.45 -3.38
CA GLU A 167 12.00 10.46 -4.78
C GLU A 167 11.15 11.48 -5.54
N VAL A 168 11.79 12.55 -6.01
CA VAL A 168 11.13 13.65 -6.70
C VAL A 168 11.30 13.62 -8.21
N GLU A 169 12.32 12.89 -8.71
CA GLU A 169 12.63 12.83 -10.14
C GLU A 169 11.73 11.85 -10.89
N LYS A 170 11.29 10.76 -10.23
CA LYS A 170 10.40 9.76 -10.83
C LYS A 170 8.95 10.18 -10.70
N SER A 171 8.36 10.66 -11.79
CA SER A 171 6.93 10.99 -11.82
C SER A 171 6.04 9.75 -11.88
N CYS A 172 4.81 9.87 -11.39
CA CYS A 172 3.74 8.90 -11.59
C CYS A 172 2.68 9.56 -12.50
N PRO A 173 2.37 9.00 -13.68
CA PRO A 173 1.57 9.68 -14.70
C PRO A 173 0.07 9.71 -14.41
N ILE A 174 -0.44 8.85 -13.50
CA ILE A 174 -1.87 8.81 -13.17
C ILE A 174 -2.23 9.92 -12.18
N ASP A 175 -3.49 10.30 -12.17
CA ASP A 175 -4.04 11.28 -11.24
C ASP A 175 -3.96 10.80 -9.78
N LYS A 176 -3.86 11.75 -8.85
CA LYS A 176 -3.92 11.46 -7.41
C LYS A 176 -5.25 10.79 -7.05
N PRO A 177 -5.30 9.98 -5.96
CA PRO A 177 -6.54 9.36 -5.52
C PRO A 177 -7.67 10.38 -5.37
N SER A 178 -8.79 10.15 -6.04
CA SER A 178 -9.90 11.07 -6.06
C SER A 178 -10.65 11.13 -4.73
N ARG A 179 -11.38 12.23 -4.50
CA ARG A 179 -12.43 12.25 -3.47
C ARG A 179 -13.66 11.58 -4.06
N VAL A 180 -13.99 10.39 -3.56
CA VAL A 180 -15.20 9.69 -3.98
C VAL A 180 -16.41 10.43 -3.38
N LYS A 181 -17.15 11.15 -4.24
CA LYS A 181 -18.41 11.80 -3.88
C LYS A 181 -19.55 10.90 -4.31
N MET A 182 -20.54 10.77 -3.45
CA MET A 182 -21.77 10.05 -3.75
C MET A 182 -22.96 10.92 -3.37
N THR A 183 -24.09 10.68 -4.02
CA THR A 183 -25.35 11.37 -3.76
C THR A 183 -26.31 10.48 -2.97
N ASP A 184 -27.47 11.00 -2.66
CA ASP A 184 -28.56 10.23 -2.03
C ASP A 184 -29.24 9.25 -3.01
N ALA A 185 -28.85 9.27 -4.30
CA ALA A 185 -29.32 8.31 -5.30
C ALA A 185 -28.68 6.91 -5.16
N ALA A 186 -27.63 6.77 -4.35
CA ALA A 186 -26.98 5.51 -4.08
C ALA A 186 -27.94 4.48 -3.44
N GLN A 187 -28.06 3.31 -4.07
CA GLN A 187 -28.97 2.26 -3.62
C GLN A 187 -28.20 1.14 -2.90
N ARG A 188 -28.74 0.69 -1.78
CA ARG A 188 -28.22 -0.51 -1.09
C ARG A 188 -28.54 -1.74 -1.93
N ILE A 189 -27.50 -2.40 -2.43
CA ILE A 189 -27.64 -3.52 -3.36
C ILE A 189 -27.18 -4.84 -2.78
N ARG A 190 -26.38 -4.83 -1.70
CA ARG A 190 -25.83 -6.04 -1.10
C ARG A 190 -25.53 -5.84 0.37
N THR A 191 -25.62 -6.91 1.13
CA THR A 191 -25.12 -7.04 2.50
C THR A 191 -24.42 -8.37 2.66
N ILE A 192 -23.29 -8.40 3.34
CA ILE A 192 -22.51 -9.61 3.62
C ILE A 192 -22.04 -9.62 5.06
N GLY A 193 -21.97 -10.78 5.69
CA GLY A 193 -21.23 -10.98 6.93
C GLY A 193 -19.74 -11.12 6.63
N THR A 194 -18.90 -10.51 7.44
CA THR A 194 -17.44 -10.70 7.37
C THR A 194 -17.04 -12.06 7.94
N CYS A 195 -16.00 -12.66 7.41
CA CYS A 195 -15.54 -14.00 7.77
C CYS A 195 -14.03 -14.06 8.03
N TYR A 196 -13.53 -15.22 8.46
CA TYR A 196 -12.13 -15.45 8.79
C TYR A 196 -11.15 -14.97 7.69
N SER A 197 -11.45 -15.26 6.42
CA SER A 197 -10.58 -14.89 5.30
C SER A 197 -10.56 -13.41 4.94
N ASP A 198 -11.43 -12.61 5.56
CA ASP A 198 -11.44 -11.15 5.38
C ASP A 198 -10.50 -10.44 6.34
N VAL A 199 -10.12 -11.10 7.46
CA VAL A 199 -9.36 -10.49 8.56
C VAL A 199 -7.87 -10.59 8.32
N ASP A 200 -7.15 -9.48 8.45
CA ASP A 200 -5.69 -9.40 8.33
C ASP A 200 -4.96 -9.67 9.67
N MET A 201 -3.62 -9.61 9.63
CA MET A 201 -2.76 -9.81 10.80
C MET A 201 -2.96 -8.77 11.93
N ASN A 202 -3.58 -7.64 11.64
CA ASN A 202 -3.89 -6.61 12.63
C ASN A 202 -5.28 -6.82 13.27
N GLY A 203 -6.01 -7.85 12.85
CA GLY A 203 -7.36 -8.14 13.35
C GLY A 203 -8.47 -7.34 12.68
N HIS A 204 -8.17 -6.58 11.64
CA HIS A 204 -9.12 -5.76 10.89
C HIS A 204 -9.48 -6.41 9.56
N ILE A 205 -10.59 -5.98 8.94
CA ILE A 205 -10.88 -6.36 7.56
C ILE A 205 -9.78 -5.79 6.66
N ASN A 206 -9.08 -6.68 5.95
CA ASN A 206 -7.99 -6.33 5.07
C ASN A 206 -8.44 -5.32 4.01
N SER A 207 -7.65 -4.26 3.81
CA SER A 207 -7.92 -3.17 2.86
C SER A 207 -8.30 -3.66 1.47
N VAL A 208 -7.68 -4.75 1.02
CA VAL A 208 -7.92 -5.32 -0.31
C VAL A 208 -9.24 -6.10 -0.37
N LYS A 209 -9.73 -6.63 0.74
CA LYS A 209 -11.02 -7.35 0.77
C LYS A 209 -12.19 -6.44 0.40
N TYR A 210 -12.13 -5.16 0.74
CA TYR A 210 -13.12 -4.21 0.24
C TYR A 210 -13.14 -4.15 -1.30
N ILE A 211 -11.97 -4.17 -1.95
CA ILE A 211 -11.87 -4.20 -3.42
C ILE A 211 -12.47 -5.49 -3.98
N GLU A 212 -12.14 -6.65 -3.39
CA GLU A 212 -12.67 -7.96 -3.82
C GLU A 212 -14.20 -8.00 -3.69
N HIS A 213 -14.74 -7.56 -2.56
CA HIS A 213 -16.19 -7.51 -2.34
C HIS A 213 -16.89 -6.53 -3.27
N VAL A 214 -16.27 -5.39 -3.59
CA VAL A 214 -16.79 -4.43 -4.56
C VAL A 214 -16.83 -5.04 -5.96
N MET A 215 -15.78 -5.71 -6.41
CA MET A 215 -15.79 -6.39 -7.72
C MET A 215 -16.87 -7.45 -7.82
N ASN A 216 -17.24 -8.11 -6.72
CA ASN A 216 -18.31 -9.10 -6.65
C ASN A 216 -19.73 -8.49 -6.72
N LEU A 217 -19.88 -7.19 -6.87
CA LEU A 217 -21.20 -6.55 -7.06
C LEU A 217 -21.75 -6.77 -8.47
N TRP A 218 -20.88 -7.04 -9.43
CA TRP A 218 -21.26 -7.35 -10.81
C TRP A 218 -21.20 -8.84 -11.11
N ASN A 219 -22.07 -9.28 -12.01
CA ASN A 219 -22.12 -10.67 -12.44
C ASN A 219 -21.04 -10.99 -13.49
N MET A 220 -20.89 -12.28 -13.79
CA MET A 220 -19.91 -12.77 -14.76
C MET A 220 -20.09 -12.22 -16.18
N ASN A 221 -21.31 -11.91 -16.60
CA ASN A 221 -21.55 -11.34 -17.94
C ASN A 221 -21.00 -9.92 -18.05
N PHE A 222 -21.12 -9.13 -16.97
CA PHE A 222 -20.48 -7.83 -16.89
C PHE A 222 -18.94 -7.94 -17.01
N HIS A 223 -18.31 -8.81 -16.23
CA HIS A 223 -16.86 -9.01 -16.27
C HIS A 223 -16.33 -9.59 -17.60
N ARG A 224 -17.18 -10.30 -18.38
CA ARG A 224 -16.85 -10.74 -19.74
C ARG A 224 -16.83 -9.63 -20.76
N SER A 225 -17.56 -8.53 -20.53
CA SER A 225 -17.72 -7.41 -21.45
C SER A 225 -17.02 -6.14 -21.00
N HIS A 226 -16.60 -6.06 -19.73
CA HIS A 226 -15.97 -4.88 -19.15
C HIS A 226 -14.69 -5.26 -18.42
N GLN A 227 -13.69 -4.40 -18.53
CA GLN A 227 -12.42 -4.49 -17.80
C GLN A 227 -12.29 -3.26 -16.89
N LEU A 228 -11.82 -3.46 -15.67
CA LEU A 228 -11.50 -2.35 -14.78
C LEU A 228 -10.32 -1.57 -15.33
N LYS A 229 -10.51 -0.29 -15.59
CA LYS A 229 -9.47 0.65 -16.02
C LYS A 229 -8.84 1.35 -14.83
N ARG A 230 -9.68 1.81 -13.88
CA ARG A 230 -9.22 2.53 -12.70
C ARG A 230 -10.12 2.25 -11.50
N ILE A 231 -9.51 2.14 -10.34
CA ILE A 231 -10.20 2.15 -9.06
C ILE A 231 -9.54 3.16 -8.13
N ASP A 232 -10.35 4.00 -7.50
CA ASP A 232 -9.96 4.85 -6.38
C ASP A 232 -10.66 4.35 -5.12
N VAL A 233 -9.91 4.18 -4.03
CA VAL A 233 -10.41 3.71 -2.74
C VAL A 233 -10.07 4.72 -1.66
N ALA A 234 -11.06 5.11 -0.86
CA ALA A 234 -10.90 5.92 0.34
C ALA A 234 -11.32 5.10 1.55
N TYR A 235 -10.39 4.84 2.45
CA TYR A 235 -10.63 4.15 3.71
C TYR A 235 -10.99 5.17 4.78
N VAL A 236 -12.12 4.97 5.47
CA VAL A 236 -12.72 5.93 6.39
C VAL A 236 -12.63 5.44 7.83
N ALA A 237 -12.97 4.18 8.05
CA ALA A 237 -12.94 3.54 9.37
C ALA A 237 -12.63 2.05 9.23
N GLU A 238 -12.21 1.42 10.32
CA GLU A 238 -11.93 -0.01 10.39
C GLU A 238 -13.21 -0.82 10.56
N ALA A 239 -13.26 -2.00 9.96
CA ALA A 239 -14.25 -3.04 10.26
C ALA A 239 -13.53 -4.30 10.77
N TYR A 240 -14.27 -5.15 11.47
CA TYR A 240 -13.75 -6.30 12.20
C TYR A 240 -14.45 -7.60 11.78
N GLY A 241 -13.85 -8.72 12.14
CA GLY A 241 -14.48 -10.01 11.96
C GLY A 241 -15.81 -10.10 12.76
N GLY A 242 -16.88 -10.46 12.08
CA GLY A 242 -18.24 -10.51 12.63
C GLY A 242 -19.08 -9.25 12.40
N ASP A 243 -18.51 -8.17 11.87
CA ASP A 243 -19.30 -7.04 11.37
C ASP A 243 -20.07 -7.45 10.10
N GLU A 244 -21.20 -6.81 9.87
CA GLU A 244 -21.96 -6.92 8.63
C GLU A 244 -21.66 -5.71 7.75
N LEU A 245 -21.28 -5.94 6.48
CA LEU A 245 -20.97 -4.89 5.51
C LEU A 245 -22.14 -4.70 4.54
N ALA A 246 -22.62 -3.46 4.41
CA ALA A 246 -23.62 -3.06 3.43
C ALA A 246 -22.99 -2.23 2.30
N PHE A 247 -23.38 -2.53 1.06
CA PHE A 247 -22.85 -1.92 -0.16
C PHE A 247 -23.92 -1.07 -0.83
N TYR A 248 -23.61 0.20 -1.03
CA TYR A 248 -24.46 1.18 -1.75
C TYR A 248 -23.79 1.52 -3.06
N LEU A 249 -24.50 1.33 -4.16
CA LEU A 249 -24.01 1.55 -5.51
C LEU A 249 -24.72 2.74 -6.15
N GLU A 250 -23.95 3.58 -6.81
CA GLU A 250 -24.40 4.67 -7.67
C GLU A 250 -23.65 4.59 -8.99
N GLN A 251 -24.39 4.54 -10.10
CA GLN A 251 -23.81 4.69 -11.44
C GLN A 251 -23.78 6.17 -11.80
N THR A 252 -22.59 6.74 -11.99
CA THR A 252 -22.39 8.17 -12.25
C THR A 252 -22.26 8.48 -13.74
N SER A 253 -21.89 7.49 -14.55
CA SER A 253 -21.91 7.56 -16.03
C SER A 253 -22.05 6.14 -16.62
N ALA A 254 -21.96 6.02 -17.95
CA ALA A 254 -22.09 4.71 -18.63
C ALA A 254 -21.09 3.67 -18.10
N ASP A 255 -19.86 4.10 -17.80
CA ASP A 255 -18.74 3.23 -17.45
C ASP A 255 -18.16 3.54 -16.04
N GLU A 256 -18.78 4.49 -15.29
CA GLU A 256 -18.28 4.93 -13.99
C GLU A 256 -19.27 4.64 -12.87
N TYR A 257 -18.78 4.09 -11.80
CA TYR A 257 -19.55 3.68 -10.63
C TYR A 257 -18.89 4.16 -9.33
N CYS A 258 -19.72 4.55 -8.37
CA CYS A 258 -19.29 4.83 -7.00
C CYS A 258 -19.93 3.82 -6.04
N VAL A 259 -19.14 3.33 -5.07
CA VAL A 259 -19.61 2.39 -4.04
C VAL A 259 -19.26 2.96 -2.68
N ARG A 260 -20.26 3.06 -1.79
CA ARG A 260 -20.08 3.31 -0.37
C ARG A 260 -20.27 2.00 0.37
N ILE A 261 -19.36 1.68 1.28
CA ILE A 261 -19.43 0.52 2.16
C ILE A 261 -19.60 1.01 3.59
N THR A 262 -20.59 0.50 4.25
CA THR A 262 -20.87 0.79 5.66
C THR A 262 -20.80 -0.49 6.45
N LYS A 263 -20.61 -0.41 7.76
CA LYS A 263 -20.69 -1.55 8.68
C LYS A 263 -21.79 -1.38 9.70
N TYR A 264 -22.38 -2.50 10.07
CA TYR A 264 -23.15 -2.65 11.27
C TYR A 264 -22.32 -3.46 12.28
N ALA A 265 -21.93 -2.85 13.38
CA ALA A 265 -21.31 -3.57 14.48
C ALA A 265 -22.42 -4.19 15.34
N LYS A 266 -22.25 -5.47 15.75
CA LYS A 266 -23.22 -6.15 16.63
C LYS A 266 -23.52 -5.39 17.94
N ALA A 267 -22.57 -4.56 18.38
CA ALA A 267 -22.66 -3.79 19.63
C ALA A 267 -23.20 -2.36 19.45
N ALA A 268 -23.39 -1.87 18.22
CA ALA A 268 -23.82 -0.50 17.95
C ALA A 268 -24.92 -0.48 16.88
N PRO A 269 -26.10 0.07 17.17
CA PRO A 269 -27.23 0.09 16.23
C PRO A 269 -27.05 1.07 15.08
N GLN A 270 -25.90 1.76 15.00
CA GLN A 270 -25.67 2.83 14.05
C GLN A 270 -24.77 2.33 12.91
N GLU A 271 -25.20 2.61 11.69
CA GLU A 271 -24.43 2.35 10.48
C GLU A 271 -23.25 3.31 10.39
N VAL A 272 -22.05 2.78 10.20
CA VAL A 272 -20.80 3.55 10.10
C VAL A 272 -20.15 3.32 8.75
N GLU A 273 -19.83 4.39 8.04
CA GLU A 273 -19.09 4.29 6.78
C GLU A 273 -17.65 3.83 7.04
N VAL A 274 -17.20 2.82 6.26
CA VAL A 274 -15.86 2.25 6.37
C VAL A 274 -14.99 2.47 5.13
N CYS A 275 -15.62 2.51 3.95
CA CYS A 275 -14.87 2.63 2.69
C CYS A 275 -15.74 3.26 1.59
N ARG A 276 -15.10 3.99 0.68
CA ARG A 276 -15.69 4.43 -0.60
C ARG A 276 -14.78 4.04 -1.74
N CYS A 277 -15.39 3.59 -2.84
CA CYS A 277 -14.70 3.28 -4.07
C CYS A 277 -15.32 4.04 -5.23
N LYS A 278 -14.46 4.47 -6.18
CA LYS A 278 -14.86 4.93 -7.50
C LYS A 278 -14.20 4.02 -8.52
N LEU A 279 -14.98 3.50 -9.45
CA LEU A 279 -14.52 2.55 -10.46
C LEU A 279 -14.83 3.08 -11.85
N LEU A 280 -13.84 3.00 -12.73
CA LEU A 280 -13.98 3.24 -14.16
C LEU A 280 -13.73 1.91 -14.88
N PHE A 281 -14.71 1.48 -15.65
CA PHE A 281 -14.59 0.30 -16.53
C PHE A 281 -14.43 0.75 -17.98
N VAL A 282 -13.92 -0.15 -18.80
CA VAL A 282 -13.88 -0.01 -20.26
C VAL A 282 -14.46 -1.26 -20.89
N GLN A 283 -15.13 -1.11 -22.02
CA GLN A 283 -15.65 -2.26 -22.75
C GLN A 283 -14.49 -3.03 -23.39
N VAL A 284 -14.51 -4.35 -23.24
CA VAL A 284 -13.57 -5.24 -23.91
C VAL A 284 -13.95 -5.29 -25.39
N ARG A 285 -13.09 -4.75 -26.27
CA ARG A 285 -13.26 -4.94 -27.71
C ARG A 285 -13.05 -6.43 -28.04
N ARG A 286 -14.07 -7.05 -28.59
CA ARG A 286 -14.01 -8.44 -29.08
C ARG A 286 -13.22 -8.51 -30.40
#